data_633e94dc0deb471d6bc862b3f8b9cf90
#
_entry.id   633e94dc0deb471d6bc862b3f8b9cf90
#
_cell.length_a   1.000
_cell.length_b   1.000
_cell.length_c   1.000
_cell.angle_alpha   90.00
_cell.angle_beta   90.00
_cell.angle_gamma   90.00
#
_symmetry.space_group_name_H-M   'P 1'
#
loop_
_entity.id
_entity.type
_entity.pdbx_description
1 polymer ?
#
loop_
_entity_poly.entity_id
_entity_poly.type
_entity_poly.pdbx_seq_one_letter_code
_entity_poly.pdbx_strand_id
1 'polypeptide(L)'
;MKKILALVLSLVMVASLAACGGGSSSSGGSSSGSGSSSSGGEGITIFNSKMEIQSQMEEMAAQYSEAKGIPVEVYYSSDTVAAHMSTRYASNEPYTIAMVDAKDVFSLGPDHAIDLSGEKWVADTTQAISVDGKVLGFPVCVEARGVIYNADAIKNVTGKDFDPSAIRTTADFQNLINELIAGGMAAPTGVMKEDWSLGAHYLQQVYEMQQDPDAFIAGIKDGSVKLADDVVYNALMDTFDVLKNNNYAKDAAISAERELTEQKLAEGEIAFMFGGNWDWDVINAYDYTENMGMMPVPSSLGDYNTKLVGGGSKYFYIDNGVSEAQQQAAKDFLNWLVYEADGQDFLVNQCSLVPAFSNITLAVADPLGASVKAYADKGALTPNYNYAPDDHYAKNGASFQKYLAGQIDRAGLANEITTYWATAEVGAH
;
A
#
# COMPACT_ATOMS: atom_id res chain seq x y z
N MET A 1 0.58 35.72 -27.92
CA MET A 1 1.87 36.42 -27.73
C MET A 1 2.36 36.02 -26.35
N LYS A 2 3.35 35.26 -26.09
CA LYS A 2 4.73 35.20 -26.56
C LYS A 2 5.22 33.76 -26.54
N LYS A 3 5.64 33.29 -27.67
CA LYS A 3 6.62 32.20 -27.86
C LYS A 3 8.00 32.73 -27.50
N ILE A 4 8.95 31.76 -27.31
CA ILE A 4 10.42 31.92 -27.26
C ILE A 4 10.96 31.92 -25.82
N LEU A 5 11.46 30.76 -25.36
CA LEU A 5 12.88 30.53 -25.03
C LEU A 5 13.14 29.02 -24.86
N ALA A 6 13.49 28.39 -25.96
CA ALA A 6 14.21 27.11 -25.98
C ALA A 6 15.54 27.37 -26.66
N LEU A 7 16.56 26.67 -26.29
CA LEU A 7 17.97 26.66 -26.73
C LEU A 7 18.89 27.56 -25.90
N VAL A 8 19.71 26.90 -25.13
CA VAL A 8 21.19 26.94 -25.06
C VAL A 8 21.61 26.20 -23.80
N LEU A 9 22.11 24.99 -23.89
CA LEU A 9 23.32 24.48 -23.24
C LEU A 9 23.58 23.04 -23.65
N SER A 10 24.20 22.92 -24.79
CA SER A 10 24.99 21.74 -25.15
C SER A 10 26.43 22.25 -25.41
N LEU A 11 27.37 21.48 -24.95
CA LEU A 11 28.85 21.59 -25.10
C LEU A 11 29.57 22.11 -23.85
N VAL A 12 30.05 21.16 -23.04
CA VAL A 12 31.49 21.02 -22.71
C VAL A 12 31.71 19.57 -22.26
N MET A 13 32.08 18.72 -23.16
CA MET A 13 32.89 17.52 -22.93
C MET A 13 34.17 17.79 -23.75
N VAL A 14 35.35 17.63 -23.14
CA VAL A 14 36.54 16.96 -23.66
C VAL A 14 37.76 17.32 -22.81
N ALA A 15 38.50 16.26 -22.46
CA ALA A 15 39.93 16.12 -22.20
C ALA A 15 40.49 16.43 -20.81
N SER A 16 40.88 15.34 -20.15
CA SER A 16 42.31 15.13 -19.86
C SER A 16 42.57 13.68 -19.42
N LEU A 17 43.07 12.91 -20.38
CA LEU A 17 43.83 11.68 -20.17
C LEU A 17 45.30 12.02 -20.18
N ALA A 18 46.04 11.26 -19.34
CA ALA A 18 47.49 11.00 -19.41
C ALA A 18 48.43 11.86 -18.53
N ALA A 19 48.94 11.18 -17.47
CA ALA A 19 50.41 10.96 -17.42
C ALA A 19 50.73 9.91 -16.33
N CYS A 20 51.31 8.79 -16.79
CA CYS A 20 52.06 7.81 -16.00
C CYS A 20 53.43 8.39 -15.63
N GLY A 21 53.99 7.96 -14.49
CA GLY A 21 55.44 7.94 -14.30
C GLY A 21 55.94 8.06 -12.87
N GLY A 22 56.18 6.94 -12.25
CA GLY A 22 57.38 6.45 -11.56
C GLY A 22 58.10 7.22 -10.46
N GLY A 23 58.43 6.54 -9.34
CA GLY A 23 59.68 6.72 -8.61
C GLY A 23 59.59 6.97 -7.11
N SER A 24 59.75 5.89 -6.38
CA SER A 24 60.51 5.63 -5.12
C SER A 24 60.78 6.71 -4.08
N SER A 25 60.50 6.28 -2.82
CA SER A 25 61.33 6.26 -1.60
C SER A 25 61.28 7.45 -0.66
N SER A 26 60.90 7.07 0.53
CA SER A 26 61.51 7.25 1.85
C SER A 26 61.05 8.40 2.76
N SER A 27 60.69 7.90 3.95
CA SER A 27 60.96 8.43 5.29
C SER A 27 60.04 9.46 5.92
N GLY A 28 59.30 8.95 6.93
CA GLY A 28 59.36 9.49 8.28
C GLY A 28 58.63 10.78 8.60
N GLY A 29 57.52 10.64 9.28
CA GLY A 29 56.91 11.77 9.93
C GLY A 29 55.64 11.35 10.69
N SER A 30 55.80 10.87 11.95
CA SER A 30 54.69 10.74 12.87
C SER A 30 54.14 12.11 13.18
N SER A 31 52.92 12.37 12.69
CA SER A 31 52.06 13.41 13.29
C SER A 31 50.82 12.73 13.83
N SER A 32 50.74 12.58 15.11
CA SER A 32 49.57 12.27 15.87
C SER A 32 48.52 13.36 15.64
N GLY A 33 47.70 13.19 14.66
CA GLY A 33 46.44 13.92 14.51
C GLY A 33 45.43 13.30 15.47
N SER A 34 45.12 14.04 16.52
CA SER A 34 43.94 13.79 17.36
C SER A 34 42.73 13.82 16.49
N GLY A 35 42.29 12.67 16.02
CA GLY A 35 40.95 12.51 15.49
C GLY A 35 39.98 12.73 16.65
N SER A 36 39.28 13.85 16.63
CA SER A 36 38.05 13.99 17.39
C SER A 36 37.16 12.83 16.97
N SER A 37 37.07 11.81 17.80
CA SER A 37 35.99 10.85 17.73
C SER A 37 34.73 11.62 18.06
N SER A 38 34.01 12.09 17.03
CA SER A 38 32.60 12.39 17.20
C SER A 38 31.96 11.09 17.69
N SER A 39 31.37 11.12 18.89
CA SER A 39 30.53 10.06 19.43
C SER A 39 29.19 10.04 18.70
N GLY A 40 29.20 9.96 17.37
CA GLY A 40 28.04 9.63 16.59
C GLY A 40 27.87 8.13 16.66
N GLY A 41 26.68 7.66 17.04
CA GLY A 41 26.32 6.25 16.98
C GLY A 41 26.49 5.68 15.56
N GLU A 42 26.57 4.37 15.44
CA GLU A 42 26.54 3.71 14.15
C GLU A 42 25.25 4.11 13.41
N GLY A 43 25.36 4.55 12.14
CA GLY A 43 24.23 4.99 11.35
C GLY A 43 23.30 3.83 10.98
N ILE A 44 22.06 4.14 10.68
CA ILE A 44 21.05 3.20 10.20
C ILE A 44 20.74 3.47 8.73
N THR A 45 20.48 2.39 7.97
CA THR A 45 20.01 2.44 6.60
C THR A 45 18.59 1.92 6.55
N ILE A 46 17.70 2.62 5.84
CA ILE A 46 16.29 2.28 5.73
C ILE A 46 15.96 2.02 4.25
N PHE A 47 15.48 0.82 3.96
CA PHE A 47 14.84 0.55 2.68
C PHE A 47 13.37 0.97 2.75
N ASN A 48 12.94 1.80 1.81
CA ASN A 48 11.54 2.21 1.64
C ASN A 48 10.95 1.55 0.40
N SER A 49 9.87 0.79 0.55
CA SER A 49 9.11 0.21 -0.57
C SER A 49 7.83 0.99 -0.91
N LYS A 50 7.61 2.14 -0.25
CA LYS A 50 6.44 3.02 -0.45
C LYS A 50 6.90 4.30 -1.13
N MET A 51 6.89 4.29 -2.47
CA MET A 51 7.47 5.37 -3.29
C MET A 51 6.86 6.74 -3.00
N GLU A 52 5.58 6.78 -2.75
CA GLU A 52 4.80 8.00 -2.53
C GLU A 52 5.26 8.82 -1.32
N ILE A 53 5.96 8.21 -0.35
CA ILE A 53 6.51 8.92 0.83
C ILE A 53 8.04 9.04 0.81
N GLN A 54 8.69 8.77 -0.33
CA GLN A 54 10.16 8.78 -0.41
C GLN A 54 10.76 10.12 0.02
N SER A 55 10.23 11.22 -0.48
CA SER A 55 10.72 12.56 -0.14
C SER A 55 10.56 12.87 1.36
N GLN A 56 9.42 12.50 1.93
CA GLN A 56 9.16 12.69 3.36
C GLN A 56 10.10 11.84 4.22
N MET A 57 10.39 10.61 3.78
CA MET A 57 11.36 9.73 4.46
C MET A 57 12.77 10.32 4.43
N GLU A 58 13.21 10.92 3.33
CA GLU A 58 14.51 11.59 3.21
C GLU A 58 14.60 12.83 4.10
N GLU A 59 13.55 13.64 4.13
CA GLU A 59 13.47 14.82 5.01
C GLU A 59 13.49 14.42 6.50
N MET A 60 12.72 13.41 6.86
CA MET A 60 12.71 12.85 8.22
C MET A 60 14.08 12.30 8.61
N ALA A 61 14.76 11.58 7.72
CA ALA A 61 16.09 11.05 7.97
C ALA A 61 17.09 12.17 8.30
N ALA A 62 17.04 13.29 7.57
CA ALA A 62 17.85 14.47 7.85
C ALA A 62 17.52 15.08 9.22
N GLN A 63 16.24 15.29 9.53
CA GLN A 63 15.77 15.85 10.81
C GLN A 63 16.14 14.95 11.99
N TYR A 64 15.91 13.65 11.88
CA TYR A 64 16.26 12.67 12.92
C TYR A 64 17.78 12.63 13.16
N SER A 65 18.56 12.62 12.06
CA SER A 65 20.04 12.62 12.14
C SER A 65 20.56 13.86 12.85
N GLU A 66 20.01 15.04 12.59
CA GLU A 66 20.37 16.28 13.26
C GLU A 66 19.98 16.26 14.74
N ALA A 67 18.74 15.81 15.06
CA ALA A 67 18.20 15.83 16.40
C ALA A 67 18.86 14.80 17.32
N LYS A 68 19.18 13.60 16.81
CA LYS A 68 19.67 12.46 17.61
C LYS A 68 21.17 12.20 17.44
N GLY A 69 21.83 12.81 16.46
CA GLY A 69 23.25 12.58 16.17
C GLY A 69 23.54 11.19 15.60
N ILE A 70 22.53 10.51 15.06
CA ILE A 70 22.61 9.19 14.43
C ILE A 70 22.38 9.36 12.93
N PRO A 71 23.35 9.09 12.06
CA PRO A 71 23.16 9.19 10.61
C PRO A 71 22.07 8.22 10.14
N VAL A 72 21.16 8.71 9.30
CA VAL A 72 20.09 7.91 8.68
C VAL A 72 20.14 8.11 7.17
N GLU A 73 20.17 7.01 6.42
CA GLU A 73 20.12 7.01 4.96
C GLU A 73 18.91 6.21 4.49
N VAL A 74 18.15 6.78 3.55
CA VAL A 74 16.93 6.13 2.99
C VAL A 74 17.19 5.70 1.55
N TYR A 75 16.80 4.49 1.23
CA TYR A 75 16.94 3.88 -0.08
C TYR A 75 15.59 3.45 -0.62
N TYR A 76 15.40 3.61 -1.92
CA TYR A 76 14.23 3.14 -2.66
C TYR A 76 14.67 2.26 -3.84
N SER A 77 13.85 1.29 -4.21
CA SER A 77 14.00 0.53 -5.45
C SER A 77 12.64 0.35 -6.13
N SER A 78 12.64 0.41 -7.46
CA SER A 78 11.47 0.08 -8.29
C SER A 78 11.28 -1.41 -8.53
N ASP A 79 12.24 -2.25 -8.10
CA ASP A 79 12.12 -3.70 -8.16
C ASP A 79 11.09 -4.20 -7.14
N THR A 80 10.58 -5.41 -7.32
CA THR A 80 9.78 -6.05 -6.27
C THR A 80 10.61 -6.21 -5.00
N VAL A 81 9.98 -6.11 -3.84
CA VAL A 81 10.66 -6.27 -2.53
C VAL A 81 11.47 -7.56 -2.49
N ALA A 82 10.88 -8.67 -2.90
CA ALA A 82 11.54 -9.98 -2.90
C ALA A 82 12.81 -10.00 -3.75
N ALA A 83 12.79 -9.46 -4.99
CA ALA A 83 13.94 -9.43 -5.87
C ALA A 83 15.05 -8.50 -5.33
N HIS A 84 14.65 -7.31 -4.83
CA HIS A 84 15.58 -6.34 -4.28
C HIS A 84 16.28 -6.88 -3.03
N MET A 85 15.52 -7.36 -2.06
CA MET A 85 16.08 -7.89 -0.82
C MET A 85 16.94 -9.14 -1.04
N SER A 86 16.54 -10.04 -1.96
CA SER A 86 17.36 -11.18 -2.36
C SER A 86 18.75 -10.75 -2.88
N THR A 87 18.80 -9.69 -3.69
CA THR A 87 20.06 -9.13 -4.20
C THR A 87 20.94 -8.57 -3.06
N ARG A 88 20.33 -7.84 -2.10
CA ARG A 88 21.03 -7.28 -0.94
C ARG A 88 21.61 -8.39 -0.05
N TYR A 89 20.83 -9.43 0.23
CA TYR A 89 21.30 -10.58 1.01
C TYR A 89 22.40 -11.37 0.31
N ALA A 90 22.27 -11.59 -1.01
CA ALA A 90 23.32 -12.25 -1.81
C ALA A 90 24.64 -11.48 -1.79
N SER A 91 24.60 -10.16 -1.64
CA SER A 91 25.77 -9.28 -1.54
C SER A 91 26.30 -9.13 -0.11
N ASN A 92 25.60 -9.71 0.89
CA ASN A 92 25.87 -9.55 2.32
C ASN A 92 25.87 -8.06 2.77
N GLU A 93 24.92 -7.29 2.22
CA GLU A 93 24.74 -5.86 2.49
C GLU A 93 23.28 -5.57 2.89
N PRO A 94 22.77 -6.14 4.00
CA PRO A 94 21.40 -5.87 4.44
C PRO A 94 21.22 -4.40 4.80
N TYR A 95 19.97 -3.93 4.74
CA TYR A 95 19.59 -2.66 5.37
C TYR A 95 19.41 -2.85 6.86
N THR A 96 19.63 -1.79 7.65
CA THR A 96 19.35 -1.86 9.11
C THR A 96 17.86 -2.06 9.37
N ILE A 97 17.02 -1.35 8.60
CA ILE A 97 15.56 -1.43 8.65
C ILE A 97 15.07 -1.62 7.22
N ALA A 98 14.14 -2.55 7.00
CA ALA A 98 13.48 -2.68 5.71
C ALA A 98 11.97 -2.47 5.86
N MET A 99 11.41 -1.52 5.08
CA MET A 99 9.97 -1.37 4.90
C MET A 99 9.51 -2.31 3.79
N VAL A 100 8.61 -3.21 4.13
CA VAL A 100 8.12 -4.26 3.23
C VAL A 100 6.61 -4.46 3.42
N ASP A 101 5.99 -5.24 2.52
CA ASP A 101 4.60 -5.65 2.70
C ASP A 101 4.46 -6.73 3.77
N ALA A 102 3.25 -6.93 4.29
CA ALA A 102 2.98 -7.94 5.31
C ALA A 102 3.46 -9.35 4.88
N LYS A 103 3.20 -9.74 3.62
CA LYS A 103 3.63 -11.03 3.07
C LYS A 103 5.15 -11.23 3.10
N ASP A 104 5.91 -10.15 2.90
CA ASP A 104 7.37 -10.19 2.91
C ASP A 104 7.92 -10.35 4.33
N VAL A 105 7.20 -9.87 5.36
CA VAL A 105 7.57 -10.15 6.76
C VAL A 105 7.44 -11.65 7.05
N PHE A 106 6.37 -12.29 6.56
CA PHE A 106 6.20 -13.75 6.72
C PHE A 106 7.27 -14.55 5.98
N SER A 107 7.69 -14.11 4.79
CA SER A 107 8.67 -14.84 3.96
C SER A 107 10.13 -14.55 4.34
N LEU A 108 10.48 -13.32 4.72
CA LEU A 108 11.86 -12.89 5.01
C LEU A 108 12.16 -12.83 6.51
N GLY A 109 11.15 -12.46 7.31
CA GLY A 109 11.32 -12.21 8.75
C GLY A 109 11.88 -13.39 9.54
N PRO A 110 11.45 -14.66 9.35
CA PRO A 110 12.00 -15.79 10.08
C PRO A 110 13.51 -15.92 9.98
N ASP A 111 14.09 -15.62 8.83
CA ASP A 111 15.53 -15.76 8.58
C ASP A 111 16.32 -14.48 8.87
N HIS A 112 15.69 -13.30 8.71
CA HIS A 112 16.41 -12.03 8.67
C HIS A 112 16.00 -11.02 9.75
N ALA A 113 14.83 -11.15 10.38
CA ALA A 113 14.39 -10.17 11.38
C ALA A 113 14.83 -10.53 12.81
N ILE A 114 15.10 -9.50 13.62
CA ILE A 114 15.22 -9.69 15.06
C ILE A 114 13.85 -9.78 15.73
N ASP A 115 13.80 -10.41 16.91
CA ASP A 115 12.60 -10.44 17.74
C ASP A 115 12.37 -9.11 18.46
N LEU A 116 11.22 -8.49 18.19
CA LEU A 116 10.77 -7.22 18.77
C LEU A 116 9.72 -7.40 19.89
N SER A 117 9.45 -8.63 20.34
CA SER A 117 8.40 -8.92 21.33
C SER A 117 8.59 -8.17 22.66
N GLY A 118 9.82 -7.77 22.99
CA GLY A 118 10.14 -7.01 24.18
C GLY A 118 9.95 -5.49 24.05
N GLU A 119 9.61 -4.98 22.87
CA GLU A 119 9.47 -3.55 22.64
C GLU A 119 8.16 -3.02 23.21
N LYS A 120 8.21 -1.80 23.77
CA LYS A 120 7.07 -1.18 24.45
C LYS A 120 5.86 -0.98 23.53
N TRP A 121 6.11 -0.62 22.27
CA TRP A 121 5.06 -0.32 21.30
C TRP A 121 4.17 -1.54 20.94
N VAL A 122 4.63 -2.77 21.22
CA VAL A 122 3.84 -3.99 20.96
C VAL A 122 2.50 -3.97 21.71
N ALA A 123 2.46 -3.35 22.89
CA ALA A 123 1.23 -3.22 23.67
C ALA A 123 0.25 -2.16 23.11
N ASP A 124 0.72 -1.27 22.25
CA ASP A 124 -0.05 -0.15 21.72
C ASP A 124 -0.63 -0.45 20.32
N THR A 125 -0.46 -1.66 19.79
CA THR A 125 -0.97 -2.05 18.48
C THR A 125 -1.54 -3.47 18.47
N THR A 126 -2.54 -3.69 17.61
CA THR A 126 -3.03 -5.04 17.25
C THR A 126 -2.58 -5.46 15.85
N GLN A 127 -1.74 -4.66 15.20
CA GLN A 127 -1.32 -4.83 13.81
C GLN A 127 0.09 -5.40 13.66
N ALA A 128 0.82 -5.66 14.75
CA ALA A 128 2.15 -6.26 14.70
C ALA A 128 2.10 -7.68 14.09
N ILE A 129 3.07 -7.99 13.23
CA ILE A 129 3.19 -9.35 12.70
C ILE A 129 4.05 -10.19 13.63
N SER A 130 3.48 -11.34 14.03
CA SER A 130 4.18 -12.36 14.82
C SER A 130 4.30 -13.65 14.02
N VAL A 131 5.48 -14.26 14.06
CA VAL A 131 5.76 -15.57 13.47
C VAL A 131 6.43 -16.43 14.54
N ASP A 132 5.96 -17.63 14.77
CA ASP A 132 6.49 -18.55 15.80
C ASP A 132 6.63 -17.93 17.19
N GLY A 133 5.69 -17.06 17.56
CA GLY A 133 5.65 -16.38 18.86
C GLY A 133 6.62 -15.22 19.02
N LYS A 134 7.33 -14.82 17.97
CA LYS A 134 8.20 -13.62 17.93
C LYS A 134 7.53 -12.52 17.13
N VAL A 135 7.59 -11.29 17.61
CA VAL A 135 7.17 -10.11 16.84
C VAL A 135 8.29 -9.74 15.87
N LEU A 136 8.04 -9.91 14.58
CA LEU A 136 9.03 -9.64 13.53
C LEU A 136 8.71 -8.39 12.71
N GLY A 137 7.46 -7.92 12.69
CA GLY A 137 7.02 -6.77 11.91
C GLY A 137 6.44 -5.66 12.77
N PHE A 138 7.05 -4.46 12.66
CA PHE A 138 6.53 -3.20 13.21
C PHE A 138 5.56 -2.58 12.18
N PRO A 139 4.29 -2.37 12.50
CA PRO A 139 3.33 -1.81 11.55
C PRO A 139 3.58 -0.32 11.34
N VAL A 140 3.80 0.09 10.09
CA VAL A 140 4.03 1.51 9.75
C VAL A 140 2.71 2.27 9.67
N CYS A 141 1.71 1.66 9.00
CA CYS A 141 0.41 2.28 8.79
C CYS A 141 -0.70 1.23 8.66
N VAL A 142 -1.94 1.70 8.77
CA VAL A 142 -3.14 0.95 8.41
C VAL A 142 -3.63 1.46 7.06
N GLU A 143 -3.92 0.56 6.15
CA GLU A 143 -4.58 0.86 4.88
C GLU A 143 -5.82 -0.01 4.74
N ALA A 144 -6.83 0.53 4.06
CA ALA A 144 -8.03 -0.23 3.75
C ALA A 144 -8.54 0.10 2.35
N ARG A 145 -9.33 -0.82 1.81
CA ARG A 145 -9.94 -0.71 0.49
C ARG A 145 -11.44 -0.91 0.56
N GLY A 146 -12.10 -0.28 -0.41
CA GLY A 146 -13.55 -0.29 -0.54
C GLY A 146 -13.98 0.52 -1.75
N VAL A 147 -15.18 1.06 -1.71
CA VAL A 147 -15.66 2.01 -2.71
C VAL A 147 -15.41 3.43 -2.22
N ILE A 148 -14.59 4.18 -2.94
CA ILE A 148 -14.36 5.61 -2.70
C ILE A 148 -15.51 6.37 -3.34
N TYR A 149 -16.00 7.42 -2.68
CA TYR A 149 -17.09 8.26 -3.18
C TYR A 149 -16.74 9.75 -3.12
N ASN A 150 -17.30 10.52 -4.05
CA ASN A 150 -17.34 11.97 -4.04
C ASN A 150 -18.76 12.43 -3.69
N ALA A 151 -18.97 12.84 -2.43
CA ALA A 151 -20.31 13.19 -1.93
C ALA A 151 -20.86 14.47 -2.58
N ASP A 152 -20.02 15.42 -2.96
CA ASP A 152 -20.46 16.63 -3.66
C ASP A 152 -20.92 16.31 -5.08
N ALA A 153 -20.21 15.44 -5.80
CA ALA A 153 -20.65 14.98 -7.12
C ALA A 153 -22.03 14.33 -7.05
N ILE A 154 -22.26 13.48 -6.03
CA ILE A 154 -23.56 12.83 -5.80
C ILE A 154 -24.63 13.87 -5.49
N LYS A 155 -24.35 14.80 -4.57
CA LYS A 155 -25.27 15.86 -4.16
C LYS A 155 -25.63 16.81 -5.30
N ASN A 156 -24.65 17.16 -6.14
CA ASN A 156 -24.87 18.05 -7.30
C ASN A 156 -25.87 17.44 -8.29
N VAL A 157 -25.93 16.13 -8.42
CA VAL A 157 -26.85 15.43 -9.32
C VAL A 157 -28.17 15.12 -8.65
N THR A 158 -28.16 14.62 -7.41
CA THR A 158 -29.37 14.15 -6.70
C THR A 158 -30.09 15.24 -5.92
N GLY A 159 -29.40 16.35 -5.59
CA GLY A 159 -29.89 17.40 -4.70
C GLY A 159 -29.96 17.01 -3.22
N LYS A 160 -29.40 15.84 -2.84
CA LYS A 160 -29.46 15.28 -1.48
C LYS A 160 -28.05 15.09 -0.92
N ASP A 161 -27.89 15.27 0.38
CA ASP A 161 -26.67 14.88 1.07
C ASP A 161 -26.50 13.35 0.99
N PHE A 162 -25.26 12.92 0.70
CA PHE A 162 -24.95 11.50 0.60
C PHE A 162 -24.70 10.88 1.98
N ASP A 163 -25.38 9.79 2.27
CA ASP A 163 -25.15 8.95 3.44
C ASP A 163 -24.62 7.57 2.99
N PRO A 164 -23.32 7.29 3.12
CA PRO A 164 -22.75 6.01 2.72
C PRO A 164 -23.32 4.82 3.51
N SER A 165 -23.84 5.05 4.72
CA SER A 165 -24.43 3.98 5.54
C SER A 165 -25.77 3.47 5.02
N ALA A 166 -26.40 4.21 4.11
CA ALA A 166 -27.62 3.80 3.42
C ALA A 166 -27.37 2.85 2.24
N ILE A 167 -26.12 2.76 1.77
CA ILE A 167 -25.74 1.93 0.62
C ILE A 167 -25.08 0.65 1.12
N ARG A 168 -25.87 -0.36 1.39
CA ARG A 168 -25.41 -1.63 1.99
C ARG A 168 -25.41 -2.79 1.01
N THR A 169 -26.37 -2.84 0.11
CA THR A 169 -26.53 -3.95 -0.83
C THR A 169 -26.17 -3.52 -2.25
N THR A 170 -25.86 -4.47 -3.10
CA THR A 170 -25.70 -4.23 -4.55
C THR A 170 -26.94 -3.55 -5.15
N ALA A 171 -28.13 -3.87 -4.66
CA ALA A 171 -29.39 -3.24 -5.11
C ALA A 171 -29.45 -1.76 -4.72
N ASP A 172 -29.07 -1.39 -3.48
CA ASP A 172 -29.01 0.01 -3.05
C ASP A 172 -28.04 0.79 -3.92
N PHE A 173 -26.87 0.21 -4.18
CA PHE A 173 -25.86 0.82 -5.04
C PHE A 173 -26.35 1.00 -6.48
N GLN A 174 -26.94 -0.04 -7.08
CA GLN A 174 -27.50 0.06 -8.42
C GLN A 174 -28.62 1.10 -8.52
N ASN A 175 -29.47 1.24 -7.49
CA ASN A 175 -30.50 2.24 -7.44
C ASN A 175 -29.92 3.67 -7.44
N LEU A 176 -28.88 3.91 -6.64
CA LEU A 176 -28.19 5.19 -6.65
C LEU A 176 -27.50 5.47 -7.98
N ILE A 177 -26.83 4.49 -8.58
CA ILE A 177 -26.22 4.60 -9.91
C ILE A 177 -27.31 5.00 -10.96
N ASN A 178 -28.48 4.37 -10.92
CA ASN A 178 -29.58 4.70 -11.82
C ASN A 178 -30.12 6.14 -11.58
N GLU A 179 -30.17 6.61 -10.32
CA GLU A 179 -30.55 7.99 -9.97
C GLU A 179 -29.55 8.98 -10.54
N LEU A 180 -28.24 8.71 -10.42
CA LEU A 180 -27.18 9.55 -10.97
C LEU A 180 -27.23 9.63 -12.50
N ILE A 181 -27.46 8.50 -13.17
CA ILE A 181 -27.59 8.48 -14.63
C ILE A 181 -28.83 9.28 -15.08
N ALA A 182 -29.96 9.10 -14.40
CA ALA A 182 -31.18 9.86 -14.69
C ALA A 182 -31.02 11.37 -14.43
N GLY A 183 -30.17 11.74 -13.49
CA GLY A 183 -29.78 13.12 -13.17
C GLY A 183 -28.72 13.73 -14.09
N GLY A 184 -28.21 12.97 -15.08
CA GLY A 184 -27.32 13.46 -16.12
C GLY A 184 -25.85 13.03 -15.99
N MET A 185 -25.46 12.29 -14.95
CA MET A 185 -24.11 11.70 -14.83
C MET A 185 -24.07 10.39 -15.63
N ALA A 186 -23.70 10.44 -16.89
CA ALA A 186 -23.83 9.33 -17.84
C ALA A 186 -23.04 8.07 -17.46
N ALA A 187 -21.94 8.20 -16.72
CA ALA A 187 -21.07 7.12 -16.30
C ALA A 187 -20.54 7.40 -14.87
N PRO A 188 -21.31 7.02 -13.85
CA PRO A 188 -21.02 7.41 -12.45
C PRO A 188 -19.82 6.72 -11.81
N THR A 189 -19.23 5.72 -12.47
CA THR A 189 -18.18 4.89 -11.84
C THR A 189 -16.89 4.88 -12.63
N GLY A 190 -15.79 4.59 -11.92
CA GLY A 190 -14.48 4.27 -12.48
C GLY A 190 -13.99 2.91 -11.99
N VAL A 191 -13.33 2.17 -12.87
CA VAL A 191 -12.66 0.90 -12.55
C VAL A 191 -11.24 0.98 -13.08
N MET A 192 -10.27 0.82 -12.19
CA MET A 192 -8.86 0.75 -12.53
C MET A 192 -8.53 -0.61 -13.17
N LYS A 193 -7.63 -0.59 -14.17
CA LYS A 193 -7.22 -1.79 -14.92
C LYS A 193 -6.05 -2.53 -14.30
N GLU A 194 -5.34 -1.91 -13.37
CA GLU A 194 -4.10 -2.41 -12.79
C GLU A 194 -4.33 -3.81 -12.18
N ASP A 195 -3.40 -4.71 -12.46
CA ASP A 195 -3.47 -6.11 -12.01
C ASP A 195 -3.48 -6.23 -10.49
N TRP A 196 -2.72 -5.38 -9.79
CA TRP A 196 -2.74 -5.31 -8.33
C TRP A 196 -4.10 -4.84 -7.78
N SER A 197 -4.76 -3.88 -8.44
CA SER A 197 -6.09 -3.42 -8.02
C SER A 197 -7.15 -4.51 -8.20
N LEU A 198 -7.12 -5.20 -9.33
CA LEU A 198 -8.07 -6.25 -9.65
C LEU A 198 -7.76 -7.57 -8.92
N GLY A 199 -6.49 -8.01 -8.94
CA GLY A 199 -6.06 -9.32 -8.43
C GLY A 199 -5.76 -9.35 -6.94
N ALA A 200 -5.07 -8.32 -6.40
CA ALA A 200 -4.75 -8.28 -4.97
C ALA A 200 -5.82 -7.55 -4.15
N HIS A 201 -6.49 -6.53 -4.70
CA HIS A 201 -7.40 -5.74 -3.88
C HIS A 201 -8.86 -6.17 -4.05
N TYR A 202 -9.37 -6.27 -5.27
CA TYR A 202 -10.76 -6.67 -5.45
C TYR A 202 -10.96 -8.17 -5.25
N LEU A 203 -10.19 -9.00 -5.94
CA LEU A 203 -10.35 -10.45 -5.90
C LEU A 203 -10.06 -11.05 -4.52
N GLN A 204 -9.03 -10.56 -3.81
CA GLN A 204 -8.69 -11.15 -2.50
C GLN A 204 -9.81 -11.00 -1.48
N GLN A 205 -10.71 -10.03 -1.62
CA GLN A 205 -11.88 -9.93 -0.75
C GLN A 205 -12.74 -11.21 -0.79
N VAL A 206 -12.70 -11.97 -1.89
CA VAL A 206 -13.38 -13.28 -1.97
C VAL A 206 -12.86 -14.25 -0.93
N TYR A 207 -11.56 -14.20 -0.64
CA TYR A 207 -10.92 -15.05 0.38
C TYR A 207 -11.10 -14.46 1.77
N GLU A 208 -10.87 -13.17 1.92
CA GLU A 208 -10.89 -12.41 3.17
C GLU A 208 -12.27 -12.36 3.84
N MET A 209 -13.32 -12.47 3.04
CA MET A 209 -14.71 -12.52 3.52
C MET A 209 -15.23 -13.95 3.73
N GLN A 210 -14.36 -14.98 3.66
CA GLN A 210 -14.70 -16.33 4.07
C GLN A 210 -14.54 -16.47 5.59
N GLN A 211 -15.28 -17.41 6.18
CA GLN A 211 -15.15 -17.73 7.60
C GLN A 211 -13.76 -18.28 7.94
N ASP A 212 -13.20 -19.05 7.02
CA ASP A 212 -11.87 -19.66 7.08
C ASP A 212 -11.23 -19.56 5.70
N PRO A 213 -10.41 -18.51 5.44
CA PRO A 213 -9.75 -18.29 4.15
C PRO A 213 -8.86 -19.46 3.72
N ASP A 214 -8.15 -20.08 4.66
CA ASP A 214 -7.20 -21.16 4.37
C ASP A 214 -7.93 -22.44 3.96
N ALA A 215 -8.98 -22.80 4.69
CA ALA A 215 -9.84 -23.93 4.32
C ALA A 215 -10.53 -23.69 2.98
N PHE A 216 -10.94 -22.46 2.69
CA PHE A 216 -11.53 -22.09 1.41
C PHE A 216 -10.56 -22.26 0.25
N ILE A 217 -9.34 -21.75 0.37
CA ILE A 217 -8.30 -21.87 -0.65
C ILE A 217 -7.89 -23.34 -0.82
N ALA A 218 -7.73 -24.08 0.26
CA ALA A 218 -7.48 -25.51 0.20
C ALA A 218 -8.59 -26.27 -0.56
N GLY A 219 -9.85 -25.88 -0.32
CA GLY A 219 -10.99 -26.45 -1.05
C GLY A 219 -11.03 -26.07 -2.53
N ILE A 220 -10.56 -24.88 -2.92
CA ILE A 220 -10.39 -24.53 -4.33
C ILE A 220 -9.30 -25.40 -4.96
N LYS A 221 -8.17 -25.60 -4.27
CA LYS A 221 -7.02 -26.39 -4.74
C LYS A 221 -7.40 -27.85 -4.97
N ASP A 222 -8.13 -28.49 -4.07
CA ASP A 222 -8.54 -29.88 -4.17
C ASP A 222 -9.85 -30.09 -4.98
N GLY A 223 -10.52 -29.00 -5.36
CA GLY A 223 -11.74 -29.01 -6.16
C GLY A 223 -13.02 -29.30 -5.37
N SER A 224 -12.97 -29.35 -4.03
CA SER A 224 -14.15 -29.48 -3.16
C SER A 224 -14.97 -28.18 -3.11
N VAL A 225 -14.34 -27.02 -3.29
CA VAL A 225 -14.98 -25.72 -3.47
C VAL A 225 -15.10 -25.40 -4.96
N LYS A 226 -16.31 -25.10 -5.40
CA LYS A 226 -16.60 -24.59 -6.75
C LYS A 226 -16.73 -23.08 -6.71
N LEU A 227 -15.66 -22.36 -7.07
CA LEU A 227 -15.61 -20.90 -6.98
C LEU A 227 -16.78 -20.23 -7.74
N ALA A 228 -17.19 -20.76 -8.90
CA ALA A 228 -18.31 -20.22 -9.66
C ALA A 228 -19.65 -20.29 -8.91
N ASP A 229 -19.79 -21.23 -7.96
CA ASP A 229 -20.99 -21.40 -7.15
C ASP A 229 -20.87 -20.75 -5.76
N ASP A 230 -19.68 -20.17 -5.43
CA ASP A 230 -19.43 -19.57 -4.13
C ASP A 230 -20.26 -18.29 -3.93
N VAL A 231 -20.84 -18.16 -2.75
CA VAL A 231 -21.76 -17.07 -2.39
C VAL A 231 -21.03 -15.73 -2.27
N VAL A 232 -19.80 -15.75 -1.72
CA VAL A 232 -18.98 -14.55 -1.53
C VAL A 232 -18.48 -14.04 -2.87
N TYR A 233 -17.93 -14.96 -3.69
CA TYR A 233 -17.52 -14.65 -5.06
C TYR A 233 -18.65 -13.99 -5.85
N ASN A 234 -19.81 -14.61 -5.88
CA ASN A 234 -20.93 -14.09 -6.66
C ASN A 234 -21.44 -12.75 -6.13
N ALA A 235 -21.55 -12.57 -4.81
CA ALA A 235 -22.00 -11.30 -4.23
C ALA A 235 -21.04 -10.13 -4.56
N LEU A 236 -19.72 -10.37 -4.50
CA LEU A 236 -18.72 -9.37 -4.88
C LEU A 236 -18.75 -9.09 -6.39
N MET A 237 -18.88 -10.13 -7.21
CA MET A 237 -18.98 -9.97 -8.67
C MET A 237 -20.26 -9.26 -9.10
N ASP A 238 -21.37 -9.37 -8.36
CA ASP A 238 -22.58 -8.60 -8.62
C ASP A 238 -22.32 -7.09 -8.49
N THR A 239 -21.58 -6.68 -7.48
CA THR A 239 -21.21 -5.26 -7.31
C THR A 239 -20.12 -4.82 -8.29
N PHE A 240 -19.17 -5.70 -8.61
CA PHE A 240 -18.19 -5.41 -9.65
C PHE A 240 -18.86 -5.16 -11.00
N ASP A 241 -19.91 -5.90 -11.32
CA ASP A 241 -20.65 -5.70 -12.56
C ASP A 241 -21.40 -4.35 -12.58
N VAL A 242 -21.89 -3.87 -11.44
CA VAL A 242 -22.43 -2.51 -11.33
C VAL A 242 -21.35 -1.49 -11.65
N LEU A 243 -20.17 -1.60 -11.04
CA LEU A 243 -19.02 -0.72 -11.31
C LEU A 243 -18.62 -0.78 -12.78
N LYS A 244 -18.37 -1.98 -13.30
CA LYS A 244 -17.91 -2.22 -14.68
C LYS A 244 -18.88 -1.69 -15.74
N ASN A 245 -20.18 -1.97 -15.59
CA ASN A 245 -21.19 -1.63 -16.59
C ASN A 245 -21.50 -0.13 -16.65
N ASN A 246 -21.18 0.61 -15.57
CA ASN A 246 -21.38 2.05 -15.46
C ASN A 246 -20.06 2.82 -15.46
N ASN A 247 -18.93 2.15 -15.78
CA ASN A 247 -17.61 2.73 -15.87
C ASN A 247 -17.51 3.75 -17.00
N TYR A 248 -16.92 4.91 -16.73
CA TYR A 248 -16.70 5.95 -17.75
C TYR A 248 -15.89 5.44 -18.96
N ALA A 249 -15.03 4.46 -18.74
CA ALA A 249 -14.19 3.83 -19.76
C ALA A 249 -14.69 2.46 -20.21
N LYS A 250 -15.96 2.10 -20.00
CA LYS A 250 -16.49 0.75 -20.24
C LYS A 250 -16.22 0.20 -21.64
N ASP A 251 -16.19 1.05 -22.66
CA ASP A 251 -15.94 0.65 -24.05
C ASP A 251 -14.44 0.42 -24.35
N ALA A 252 -13.55 0.83 -23.46
CA ALA A 252 -12.10 0.68 -23.56
C ALA A 252 -11.48 0.48 -22.16
N ALA A 253 -12.08 -0.35 -21.33
CA ALA A 253 -11.80 -0.45 -19.89
C ALA A 253 -10.34 -0.77 -19.55
N ILE A 254 -9.64 -1.54 -20.41
CA ILE A 254 -8.20 -1.83 -20.21
C ILE A 254 -7.28 -0.70 -20.70
N SER A 255 -7.82 0.36 -21.25
CA SER A 255 -7.05 1.56 -21.63
C SER A 255 -7.21 2.70 -20.63
N ALA A 256 -8.06 2.54 -19.60
CA ALA A 256 -8.22 3.53 -18.55
C ALA A 256 -6.97 3.55 -17.67
N GLU A 257 -6.32 4.70 -17.58
CA GLU A 257 -5.18 4.89 -16.69
C GLU A 257 -5.68 5.20 -15.28
N ARG A 258 -4.96 4.72 -14.25
CA ARG A 258 -5.26 4.94 -12.84
C ARG A 258 -5.45 6.43 -12.56
N GLU A 259 -4.44 7.22 -12.85
CA GLU A 259 -4.40 8.66 -12.60
C GLU A 259 -5.60 9.40 -13.20
N LEU A 260 -6.04 9.03 -14.43
CA LEU A 260 -7.22 9.62 -15.04
C LEU A 260 -8.52 9.26 -14.31
N THR A 261 -8.61 8.05 -13.76
CA THR A 261 -9.78 7.63 -12.97
C THR A 261 -9.87 8.42 -11.66
N GLU A 262 -8.74 8.56 -10.98
CA GLU A 262 -8.60 9.33 -9.74
C GLU A 262 -8.88 10.84 -9.98
N GLN A 263 -8.36 11.41 -11.07
CA GLN A 263 -8.68 12.77 -11.49
C GLN A 263 -10.18 12.97 -11.69
N LYS A 264 -10.83 12.07 -12.44
CA LYS A 264 -12.27 12.18 -12.69
C LYS A 264 -13.10 12.09 -11.41
N LEU A 265 -12.67 11.29 -10.44
CA LEU A 265 -13.31 11.23 -9.14
C LEU A 265 -13.09 12.53 -8.35
N ALA A 266 -11.87 13.07 -8.35
CA ALA A 266 -11.54 14.34 -7.71
C ALA A 266 -12.43 15.47 -8.23
N GLU A 267 -12.48 15.65 -9.53
CA GLU A 267 -13.22 16.71 -10.24
C GLU A 267 -14.75 16.47 -10.27
N GLY A 268 -15.23 15.34 -9.74
CA GLY A 268 -16.66 15.01 -9.68
C GLY A 268 -17.28 14.61 -11.02
N GLU A 269 -16.48 14.26 -12.02
CA GLU A 269 -16.97 13.72 -13.30
C GLU A 269 -17.54 12.30 -13.15
N ILE A 270 -17.01 11.53 -12.17
CA ILE A 270 -17.58 10.28 -11.68
C ILE A 270 -17.86 10.40 -10.17
N ALA A 271 -18.75 9.57 -9.66
CA ALA A 271 -19.15 9.59 -8.26
C ALA A 271 -18.44 8.52 -7.42
N PHE A 272 -18.03 7.42 -8.03
CA PHE A 272 -17.49 6.25 -7.33
C PHE A 272 -16.34 5.60 -8.09
N MET A 273 -15.37 5.07 -7.32
CA MET A 273 -14.38 4.10 -7.80
C MET A 273 -14.06 3.08 -6.71
N PHE A 274 -13.64 1.87 -7.10
CA PHE A 274 -13.03 0.94 -6.15
C PHE A 274 -11.55 1.28 -5.99
N GLY A 275 -11.09 1.42 -4.75
CA GLY A 275 -9.70 1.78 -4.44
C GLY A 275 -9.42 1.69 -2.95
N GLY A 276 -8.40 2.40 -2.49
CA GLY A 276 -8.01 2.48 -1.10
C GLY A 276 -7.61 3.90 -0.68
N ASN A 277 -7.29 4.07 0.61
CA ASN A 277 -6.90 5.40 1.09
C ASN A 277 -5.59 5.93 0.47
N TRP A 278 -4.75 5.06 -0.06
CA TRP A 278 -3.55 5.46 -0.85
C TRP A 278 -3.86 6.20 -2.15
N ASP A 279 -5.09 6.15 -2.66
CA ASP A 279 -5.47 6.87 -3.88
C ASP A 279 -5.57 8.39 -3.62
N TRP A 280 -5.60 8.80 -2.35
CA TRP A 280 -5.59 10.21 -1.98
C TRP A 280 -4.36 10.97 -2.48
N ASP A 281 -3.19 10.32 -2.52
CA ASP A 281 -1.94 10.94 -2.98
C ASP A 281 -2.01 11.43 -4.43
N VAL A 282 -2.85 10.81 -5.24
CA VAL A 282 -3.11 11.26 -6.62
C VAL A 282 -4.31 12.20 -6.67
N ILE A 283 -5.41 11.86 -5.96
CA ILE A 283 -6.63 12.66 -5.93
C ILE A 283 -6.35 14.10 -5.50
N ASN A 284 -5.51 14.30 -4.48
CA ASN A 284 -5.22 15.62 -3.93
C ASN A 284 -4.39 16.53 -4.86
N ALA A 285 -3.87 16.01 -5.96
CA ALA A 285 -3.16 16.78 -6.97
C ALA A 285 -4.10 17.52 -7.95
N TYR A 286 -5.39 17.21 -7.91
CA TYR A 286 -6.42 17.76 -8.80
C TYR A 286 -7.39 18.69 -8.07
N ASP A 287 -8.40 19.20 -8.76
CA ASP A 287 -9.47 20.03 -8.17
C ASP A 287 -10.46 19.13 -7.41
N TYR A 288 -10.12 18.82 -6.17
CA TYR A 288 -10.86 17.88 -5.32
C TYR A 288 -11.78 18.57 -4.32
N THR A 289 -12.66 17.78 -3.70
CA THR A 289 -13.49 18.20 -2.55
C THR A 289 -13.06 17.48 -1.28
N GLU A 290 -13.17 18.11 -0.13
CA GLU A 290 -13.03 17.49 1.19
C GLU A 290 -14.21 16.54 1.54
N ASN A 291 -15.33 16.63 0.79
CA ASN A 291 -16.50 15.80 0.99
C ASN A 291 -16.37 14.45 0.24
N MET A 292 -15.26 13.77 0.48
CA MET A 292 -14.99 12.43 -0.01
C MET A 292 -14.91 11.43 1.15
N GLY A 293 -14.93 10.16 0.85
CA GLY A 293 -14.72 9.12 1.85
C GLY A 293 -14.76 7.73 1.24
N MET A 294 -14.75 6.74 2.11
CA MET A 294 -14.76 5.33 1.73
C MET A 294 -15.95 4.61 2.36
N MET A 295 -16.49 3.65 1.66
CA MET A 295 -17.51 2.73 2.16
C MET A 295 -17.15 1.29 1.80
N PRO A 296 -17.63 0.29 2.57
CA PRO A 296 -17.50 -1.11 2.20
C PRO A 296 -18.06 -1.39 0.81
N VAL A 297 -17.56 -2.42 0.14
CA VAL A 297 -18.15 -2.88 -1.12
C VAL A 297 -19.58 -3.34 -0.82
N PRO A 298 -20.60 -2.67 -1.38
CA PRO A 298 -21.99 -3.03 -1.11
C PRO A 298 -22.28 -4.46 -1.60
N SER A 299 -22.86 -5.30 -0.74
CA SER A 299 -23.08 -6.70 -1.09
C SER A 299 -24.18 -7.32 -0.25
N SER A 300 -24.60 -8.53 -0.60
CA SER A 300 -25.57 -9.32 0.19
C SER A 300 -24.93 -10.10 1.35
N LEU A 301 -23.67 -9.82 1.70
CA LEU A 301 -22.86 -10.62 2.63
C LEU A 301 -23.03 -10.25 4.11
N GLY A 302 -24.13 -9.61 4.51
CA GLY A 302 -24.46 -9.34 5.90
C GLY A 302 -23.45 -8.41 6.57
N ASP A 303 -22.72 -8.88 7.59
CA ASP A 303 -21.82 -8.06 8.39
C ASP A 303 -20.62 -7.52 7.59
N TYR A 304 -20.22 -8.17 6.51
CA TYR A 304 -19.09 -7.71 5.68
C TYR A 304 -19.39 -6.38 4.97
N ASN A 305 -20.65 -6.08 4.68
CA ASN A 305 -21.01 -4.80 4.06
C ASN A 305 -21.00 -3.60 5.03
N THR A 306 -20.55 -3.81 6.27
CA THR A 306 -20.33 -2.78 7.28
C THR A 306 -18.85 -2.59 7.65
N LYS A 307 -17.95 -3.33 7.01
CA LYS A 307 -16.52 -3.33 7.27
C LYS A 307 -15.73 -3.04 6.00
N LEU A 308 -14.69 -2.20 6.11
CA LEU A 308 -13.67 -2.13 5.06
C LEU A 308 -12.75 -3.35 5.16
N VAL A 309 -12.15 -3.76 4.06
CA VAL A 309 -11.08 -4.74 4.09
C VAL A 309 -9.76 -4.01 4.26
N GLY A 310 -9.02 -4.32 5.32
CA GLY A 310 -7.78 -3.61 5.62
C GLY A 310 -7.14 -4.03 6.94
N GLY A 311 -6.02 -3.40 7.22
CA GLY A 311 -5.19 -3.64 8.38
C GLY A 311 -3.81 -3.04 8.18
N GLY A 312 -2.82 -3.50 8.93
CA GLY A 312 -1.42 -3.15 8.67
C GLY A 312 -1.02 -3.54 7.25
N SER A 313 -0.43 -2.63 6.52
CA SER A 313 -0.08 -2.83 5.10
C SER A 313 1.43 -2.81 4.88
N LYS A 314 2.12 -1.83 5.44
CA LYS A 314 3.57 -1.69 5.42
C LYS A 314 4.15 -1.95 6.79
N TYR A 315 5.30 -2.63 6.82
CA TYR A 315 5.97 -3.03 8.03
C TYR A 315 7.44 -2.73 7.96
N PHE A 316 8.00 -2.28 9.06
CA PHE A 316 9.44 -2.32 9.26
C PHE A 316 9.83 -3.64 9.94
N TYR A 317 10.91 -4.25 9.48
CA TYR A 317 11.66 -5.19 10.29
C TYR A 317 13.10 -4.70 10.44
N ILE A 318 13.76 -5.09 11.54
CA ILE A 318 15.17 -4.79 11.81
C ILE A 318 15.97 -6.03 11.47
N ASP A 319 16.99 -5.89 10.65
CA ASP A 319 17.78 -7.02 10.17
C ASP A 319 18.71 -7.59 11.27
N ASN A 320 18.78 -8.91 11.34
CA ASN A 320 19.61 -9.63 12.32
C ASN A 320 21.10 -9.71 11.93
N GLY A 321 21.44 -9.41 10.67
CA GLY A 321 22.78 -9.41 10.12
C GLY A 321 23.58 -8.11 10.37
N VAL A 322 22.93 -7.06 10.88
CA VAL A 322 23.62 -5.79 11.23
C VAL A 322 24.13 -5.81 12.68
N SER A 323 24.99 -4.87 13.03
CA SER A 323 25.58 -4.81 14.38
C SER A 323 24.54 -4.62 15.48
N GLU A 324 24.83 -5.06 16.71
CA GLU A 324 23.95 -4.80 17.86
C GLU A 324 23.72 -3.31 18.09
N ALA A 325 24.71 -2.46 17.81
CA ALA A 325 24.58 -1.01 17.91
C ALA A 325 23.61 -0.45 16.88
N GLN A 326 23.62 -0.94 15.65
CA GLN A 326 22.65 -0.58 14.61
C GLN A 326 21.25 -1.10 14.93
N GLN A 327 21.13 -2.34 15.45
CA GLN A 327 19.84 -2.88 15.90
C GLN A 327 19.24 -2.03 17.02
N GLN A 328 20.06 -1.57 17.99
CA GLN A 328 19.59 -0.70 19.06
C GLN A 328 19.18 0.68 18.52
N ALA A 329 19.99 1.28 17.64
CA ALA A 329 19.65 2.56 17.01
C ALA A 329 18.34 2.46 16.18
N ALA A 330 18.11 1.34 15.53
CA ALA A 330 16.86 1.05 14.82
C ALA A 330 15.67 0.94 15.79
N LYS A 331 15.81 0.25 16.91
CA LYS A 331 14.76 0.19 17.96
C LYS A 331 14.44 1.57 18.52
N ASP A 332 15.45 2.39 18.76
CA ASP A 332 15.28 3.76 19.24
C ASP A 332 14.53 4.62 18.20
N PHE A 333 14.82 4.43 16.91
CA PHE A 333 14.10 5.07 15.82
C PHE A 333 12.63 4.63 15.77
N LEU A 334 12.32 3.34 15.88
CA LEU A 334 10.94 2.86 15.91
C LEU A 334 10.18 3.40 17.14
N ASN A 335 10.82 3.47 18.31
CA ASN A 335 10.24 4.07 19.51
C ASN A 335 10.00 5.57 19.33
N TRP A 336 10.89 6.30 18.63
CA TRP A 336 10.72 7.71 18.31
C TRP A 336 9.47 7.92 17.43
N LEU A 337 9.25 7.10 16.42
CA LEU A 337 8.05 7.16 15.59
C LEU A 337 6.74 7.05 16.40
N VAL A 338 6.74 6.22 17.44
CA VAL A 338 5.52 5.94 18.22
C VAL A 338 5.30 6.92 19.36
N TYR A 339 6.37 7.41 20.01
CA TYR A 339 6.25 8.10 21.28
C TYR A 339 6.71 9.56 21.28
N GLU A 340 7.43 10.02 20.27
CA GLU A 340 7.83 11.43 20.19
C GLU A 340 6.93 12.21 19.22
N ALA A 341 6.69 13.50 19.55
CA ALA A 341 5.77 14.34 18.78
C ALA A 341 6.19 14.45 17.30
N ASP A 342 7.50 14.62 17.05
CA ASP A 342 8.02 14.75 15.68
C ASP A 342 7.88 13.45 14.87
N GLY A 343 8.03 12.29 15.53
CA GLY A 343 7.82 10.99 14.90
C GLY A 343 6.35 10.73 14.54
N GLN A 344 5.43 11.08 15.45
CA GLN A 344 3.99 10.99 15.21
C GLN A 344 3.55 11.97 14.13
N ASP A 345 4.07 13.20 14.15
CA ASP A 345 3.81 14.22 13.13
C ASP A 345 4.29 13.75 11.75
N PHE A 346 5.48 13.16 11.69
CA PHE A 346 6.00 12.55 10.46
C PHE A 346 5.03 11.52 9.88
N LEU A 347 4.59 10.54 10.68
CA LEU A 347 3.67 9.51 10.20
C LEU A 347 2.33 10.07 9.74
N VAL A 348 1.70 10.93 10.55
CA VAL A 348 0.30 11.31 10.35
C VAL A 348 0.16 12.55 9.46
N ASN A 349 0.95 13.59 9.69
CA ASN A 349 0.78 14.86 8.98
C ASN A 349 1.67 14.98 7.75
N GLN A 350 2.93 14.51 7.81
CA GLN A 350 3.86 14.63 6.69
C GLN A 350 3.66 13.53 5.66
N CYS A 351 3.41 12.28 6.11
CA CYS A 351 3.18 11.13 5.22
C CYS A 351 1.70 10.82 4.98
N SER A 352 0.76 11.54 5.62
CA SER A 352 -0.70 11.27 5.55
C SER A 352 -1.07 9.81 5.84
N LEU A 353 -0.33 9.14 6.74
CA LEU A 353 -0.56 7.74 7.07
C LEU A 353 -1.60 7.59 8.19
N VAL A 354 -2.44 6.59 8.08
CA VAL A 354 -3.33 6.19 9.19
C VAL A 354 -2.49 5.43 10.22
N PRO A 355 -2.35 5.93 11.46
CA PRO A 355 -1.47 5.31 12.44
C PRO A 355 -1.97 3.94 12.88
N ALA A 356 -1.03 3.00 13.03
CA ALA A 356 -1.28 1.63 13.49
C ALA A 356 -1.26 1.48 15.03
N PHE A 357 -1.03 2.57 15.77
CA PHE A 357 -0.83 2.58 17.22
C PHE A 357 -1.92 3.38 17.94
N SER A 358 -2.49 2.81 18.97
CA SER A 358 -3.62 3.39 19.72
C SER A 358 -3.24 4.65 20.53
N ASN A 359 -1.97 4.84 20.86
CA ASN A 359 -1.46 6.03 21.54
C ASN A 359 -1.24 7.23 20.59
N ILE A 360 -1.26 7.03 19.27
CA ILE A 360 -1.18 8.12 18.30
C ILE A 360 -2.60 8.62 18.02
N THR A 361 -2.94 9.76 18.64
CA THR A 361 -4.30 10.34 18.58
C THR A 361 -4.41 11.52 17.63
N LEU A 362 -3.38 11.80 16.83
CA LEU A 362 -3.43 12.83 15.80
C LEU A 362 -4.54 12.53 14.80
N ALA A 363 -5.24 13.56 14.37
CA ALA A 363 -6.27 13.45 13.34
C ALA A 363 -5.61 13.26 11.98
N VAL A 364 -6.08 12.29 11.21
CA VAL A 364 -5.69 12.13 9.82
C VAL A 364 -6.43 13.21 9.02
N ALA A 365 -5.69 14.04 8.29
CA ALA A 365 -6.23 15.22 7.63
C ALA A 365 -6.98 14.87 6.34
N ASP A 366 -6.51 13.87 5.60
CA ASP A 366 -7.14 13.47 4.35
C ASP A 366 -8.46 12.71 4.60
N PRO A 367 -9.49 12.91 3.75
CA PRO A 367 -10.81 12.32 3.98
C PRO A 367 -10.85 10.80 3.81
N LEU A 368 -9.99 10.22 2.98
CA LEU A 368 -9.94 8.76 2.79
C LEU A 368 -9.28 8.07 3.98
N GLY A 369 -8.13 8.58 4.43
CA GLY A 369 -7.47 8.11 5.64
C GLY A 369 -8.33 8.33 6.89
N ALA A 370 -9.03 9.47 7.00
CA ALA A 370 -9.99 9.72 8.08
C ALA A 370 -11.14 8.69 8.08
N SER A 371 -11.63 8.30 6.89
CA SER A 371 -12.62 7.21 6.77
C SER A 371 -12.05 5.88 7.29
N VAL A 372 -10.84 5.50 6.87
CA VAL A 372 -10.18 4.26 7.32
C VAL A 372 -10.01 4.26 8.83
N LYS A 373 -9.52 5.38 9.40
CA LYS A 373 -9.38 5.53 10.85
C LYS A 373 -10.72 5.36 11.57
N ALA A 374 -11.79 5.95 11.05
CA ALA A 374 -13.12 5.84 11.64
C ALA A 374 -13.66 4.39 11.64
N TYR A 375 -13.34 3.58 10.62
CA TYR A 375 -13.64 2.14 10.61
C TYR A 375 -12.75 1.36 11.55
N ALA A 376 -11.45 1.63 11.57
CA ALA A 376 -10.49 0.98 12.46
C ALA A 376 -10.84 1.20 13.94
N ASP A 377 -11.14 2.45 14.32
CA ASP A 377 -11.52 2.82 15.70
C ASP A 377 -12.80 2.09 16.18
N LYS A 378 -13.67 1.70 15.26
CA LYS A 378 -14.89 0.90 15.56
C LYS A 378 -14.66 -0.61 15.53
N GLY A 379 -13.42 -1.07 15.24
CA GLY A 379 -13.15 -2.49 15.00
C GLY A 379 -13.86 -3.03 13.73
N ALA A 380 -14.14 -2.16 12.78
CA ALA A 380 -14.87 -2.47 11.55
C ALA A 380 -13.93 -2.64 10.36
N LEU A 381 -12.85 -3.38 10.55
CA LEU A 381 -11.98 -3.86 9.48
C LEU A 381 -12.08 -5.39 9.38
N THR A 382 -12.11 -5.89 8.15
CA THR A 382 -11.88 -7.30 7.82
C THR A 382 -10.40 -7.44 7.52
N PRO A 383 -9.65 -8.35 8.20
CA PRO A 383 -8.21 -8.49 8.00
C PRO A 383 -7.83 -8.88 6.58
N ASN A 384 -6.66 -8.42 6.14
CA ASN A 384 -6.05 -8.82 4.88
C ASN A 384 -5.63 -10.31 4.91
N TYR A 385 -5.73 -10.99 3.76
CA TYR A 385 -5.13 -12.29 3.55
C TYR A 385 -3.69 -12.13 3.03
N ASN A 386 -2.71 -12.38 3.87
CA ASN A 386 -1.29 -12.06 3.61
C ASN A 386 -0.45 -13.25 3.10
N TYR A 387 -1.09 -14.40 2.81
CA TYR A 387 -0.39 -15.65 2.47
C TYR A 387 -0.51 -16.05 0.99
N ALA A 388 -1.06 -15.15 0.17
CA ALA A 388 -1.12 -15.38 -1.27
C ALA A 388 0.30 -15.39 -1.88
N PRO A 389 0.57 -16.29 -2.85
CA PRO A 389 1.84 -16.32 -3.57
C PRO A 389 2.18 -14.98 -4.23
N ASP A 390 3.47 -14.70 -4.41
CA ASP A 390 3.95 -13.44 -4.98
C ASP A 390 3.39 -13.11 -6.36
N ASP A 391 3.14 -14.12 -7.18
CA ASP A 391 2.59 -13.96 -8.53
C ASP A 391 1.06 -13.95 -8.58
N HIS A 392 0.39 -14.11 -7.43
CA HIS A 392 -1.08 -14.20 -7.34
C HIS A 392 -1.76 -13.01 -7.99
N TYR A 393 -1.36 -11.79 -7.61
CA TYR A 393 -2.02 -10.58 -8.10
C TYR A 393 -1.83 -10.39 -9.60
N ALA A 394 -0.62 -10.65 -10.13
CA ALA A 394 -0.32 -10.49 -11.53
C ALA A 394 -1.06 -11.54 -12.40
N LYS A 395 -1.08 -12.81 -11.97
CA LYS A 395 -1.76 -13.89 -12.71
C LYS A 395 -3.27 -13.75 -12.69
N ASN A 396 -3.85 -13.56 -11.52
CA ASN A 396 -5.30 -13.43 -11.39
C ASN A 396 -5.78 -12.04 -11.83
N GLY A 397 -4.97 -10.99 -11.69
CA GLY A 397 -5.24 -9.67 -12.24
C GLY A 397 -5.34 -9.70 -13.76
N ALA A 398 -4.46 -10.43 -14.45
CA ALA A 398 -4.56 -10.64 -15.90
C ALA A 398 -5.86 -11.36 -16.29
N SER A 399 -6.30 -12.34 -15.51
CA SER A 399 -7.60 -13.01 -15.73
C SER A 399 -8.77 -12.05 -15.50
N PHE A 400 -8.66 -11.23 -14.47
CA PHE A 400 -9.67 -10.21 -14.17
C PHE A 400 -9.74 -9.11 -15.23
N GLN A 401 -8.60 -8.72 -15.83
CA GLN A 401 -8.55 -7.80 -16.98
C GLN A 401 -9.29 -8.36 -18.19
N LYS A 402 -9.19 -9.67 -18.47
CA LYS A 402 -9.98 -10.32 -19.53
C LYS A 402 -11.49 -10.21 -19.23
N TYR A 403 -11.89 -10.40 -17.97
CA TYR A 403 -13.28 -10.21 -17.55
C TYR A 403 -13.73 -8.76 -17.70
N LEU A 404 -12.90 -7.80 -17.28
CA LEU A 404 -13.17 -6.38 -17.43
C LEU A 404 -13.34 -5.98 -18.90
N ALA A 405 -12.54 -6.58 -19.80
CA ALA A 405 -12.62 -6.39 -21.26
C ALA A 405 -13.76 -7.17 -21.92
N GLY A 406 -14.53 -7.98 -21.19
CA GLY A 406 -15.60 -8.80 -21.77
C GLY A 406 -15.10 -9.97 -22.64
N GLN A 407 -13.83 -10.37 -22.49
CA GLN A 407 -13.24 -11.49 -23.24
C GLN A 407 -13.62 -12.85 -22.63
N ILE A 408 -13.88 -12.89 -21.33
CA ILE A 408 -14.41 -14.04 -20.60
C ILE A 408 -15.61 -13.60 -19.78
N ASP A 409 -16.50 -14.53 -19.47
CA ASP A 409 -17.59 -14.32 -18.54
C ASP A 409 -17.18 -14.65 -17.09
N ARG A 410 -18.11 -14.48 -16.14
CA ARG A 410 -17.89 -14.71 -14.71
C ARG A 410 -17.45 -16.16 -14.40
N ALA A 411 -18.02 -17.13 -15.12
CA ALA A 411 -17.67 -18.55 -14.98
C ALA A 411 -16.26 -18.82 -15.52
N GLY A 412 -15.90 -18.18 -16.63
CA GLY A 412 -14.55 -18.22 -17.20
C GLY A 412 -13.52 -17.63 -16.23
N LEU A 413 -13.82 -16.51 -15.59
CA LEU A 413 -12.95 -15.92 -14.56
C LEU A 413 -12.77 -16.89 -13.39
N ALA A 414 -13.86 -17.44 -12.85
CA ALA A 414 -13.79 -18.41 -11.76
C ALA A 414 -12.95 -19.64 -12.13
N ASN A 415 -13.04 -20.11 -13.37
CA ASN A 415 -12.25 -21.24 -13.86
C ASN A 415 -10.75 -20.89 -13.97
N GLU A 416 -10.38 -19.70 -14.45
CA GLU A 416 -8.97 -19.27 -14.51
C GLU A 416 -8.36 -19.17 -13.11
N ILE A 417 -9.09 -18.58 -12.14
CA ILE A 417 -8.66 -18.49 -10.73
C ILE A 417 -8.51 -19.88 -10.11
N THR A 418 -9.47 -20.79 -10.33
CA THR A 418 -9.38 -22.17 -9.84
C THR A 418 -8.18 -22.89 -10.44
N THR A 419 -7.91 -22.68 -11.73
CA THR A 419 -6.76 -23.26 -12.44
C THR A 419 -5.44 -22.75 -11.85
N TYR A 420 -5.35 -21.48 -11.52
CA TYR A 420 -4.19 -20.91 -10.83
C TYR A 420 -3.96 -21.60 -9.48
N TRP A 421 -4.98 -21.65 -8.63
CA TRP A 421 -4.86 -22.25 -7.29
C TRP A 421 -4.55 -23.75 -7.29
N ALA A 422 -4.95 -24.48 -8.34
CA ALA A 422 -4.65 -25.92 -8.44
C ALA A 422 -3.15 -26.24 -8.40
N THR A 423 -2.28 -25.27 -8.75
CA THR A 423 -0.81 -25.42 -8.79
C THR A 423 -0.05 -24.44 -7.90
N ALA A 424 -0.70 -23.41 -7.41
CA ALA A 424 -0.08 -22.39 -6.57
C ALA A 424 0.22 -22.94 -5.15
N GLU A 425 1.34 -22.50 -4.57
CA GLU A 425 1.70 -22.82 -3.19
C GLU A 425 1.40 -21.63 -2.30
N VAL A 426 0.63 -21.84 -1.23
CA VAL A 426 0.36 -20.80 -0.21
C VAL A 426 1.65 -20.52 0.55
N GLY A 427 1.88 -19.26 0.92
CA GLY A 427 3.00 -18.88 1.79
C GLY A 427 2.94 -19.57 3.15
N ALA A 428 4.07 -19.67 3.84
CA ALA A 428 4.12 -20.19 5.20
C ALA A 428 3.36 -19.26 6.18
N HIS A 429 2.67 -19.88 7.16
CA HIS A 429 1.90 -19.19 8.20
C HIS A 429 2.70 -19.11 9.50
#